data_fbf33e8f143068bd70e12474a8cab641
#
_entry.id   fbf33e8f143068bd70e12474a8cab641
#
_cell.length_a   1.000
_cell.length_b   1.000
_cell.length_c   1.000
_cell.angle_alpha   90.00
_cell.angle_beta   90.00
_cell.angle_gamma   90.00
#
_symmetry.space_group_name_H-M   'P 1'
#
loop_
_entity.id
_entity.type
_entity.pdbx_description
1 polymer ?
#
loop_
_entity_poly.entity_id
_entity_poly.type
_entity_poly.pdbx_seq_one_letter_code
_entity_poly.pdbx_strand_id
1 'polypeptide(L)'
;PGSYDLKKMRSFDTADVTSKIWDTSSTGNIVKVSNKNDIFYLNYADEEHRATFLEDYSDLQAKNGYIHQVSTWLPIAEAEPETVLFDLCNYSLIGEWIAAGHGEEGIKFQAVGDEEKKCSVTELNCYQYELVNPAGAYDSYYNVTYFQISSKNDWKTANNGDLLMLNIGNTGWVSMQTPSIIKGKYKVTLQFGYATSQLFIKQQSNSNGGQMDFKLISGTEEVLLNEQTEYKPYTELEGSAPKLGLYKSVINNEIEFTDTQSYTLKIVLKDPGASASSNSKYRIYLDYILFEPVIEE
;
A
#
# COMPACT_ATOMS: atom_id res chain seq x y z
N PRO A 1 12.63 -10.83 -4.27
CA PRO A 1 12.67 -10.80 -5.74
C PRO A 1 11.75 -11.89 -6.29
N GLY A 2 10.81 -11.51 -7.12
CA GLY A 2 9.88 -12.45 -7.73
C GLY A 2 10.41 -13.08 -9.00
N SER A 3 9.73 -14.10 -9.48
CA SER A 3 9.96 -14.70 -10.79
C SER A 3 9.02 -14.07 -11.81
N TYR A 4 9.54 -13.49 -12.87
CA TYR A 4 8.77 -12.70 -13.83
C TYR A 4 9.00 -13.20 -15.26
N ASP A 5 7.96 -13.72 -15.90
CA ASP A 5 7.89 -13.98 -17.33
C ASP A 5 7.61 -12.69 -18.11
N LEU A 6 7.75 -12.72 -19.45
CA LEU A 6 7.47 -11.56 -20.31
C LEU A 6 6.03 -11.06 -20.15
N LYS A 7 5.07 -11.96 -19.98
CA LYS A 7 3.67 -11.60 -19.80
C LYS A 7 3.50 -10.74 -18.55
N LYS A 8 4.13 -11.12 -17.45
CA LYS A 8 4.06 -10.38 -16.19
C LYS A 8 4.83 -9.06 -16.26
N MET A 9 6.02 -9.07 -16.88
CA MET A 9 6.82 -7.85 -17.07
C MET A 9 6.14 -6.80 -17.96
N ARG A 10 5.29 -7.23 -18.88
CA ARG A 10 4.54 -6.38 -19.81
C ARG A 10 3.12 -6.07 -19.35
N SER A 11 2.67 -6.59 -18.20
CA SER A 11 1.34 -6.30 -17.68
C SER A 11 1.33 -4.94 -17.02
N PHE A 12 0.51 -4.02 -17.53
CA PHE A 12 0.21 -2.73 -16.95
C PHE A 12 -1.23 -2.72 -16.44
N ASP A 13 -1.45 -2.14 -15.27
CA ASP A 13 -2.72 -2.26 -14.56
C ASP A 13 -3.82 -1.36 -15.15
N THR A 14 -3.45 -0.34 -15.94
CA THR A 14 -4.40 0.59 -16.57
C THR A 14 -4.00 0.93 -18.01
N ALA A 15 -4.98 1.37 -18.81
CA ALA A 15 -4.74 1.84 -20.19
C ALA A 15 -3.84 3.10 -20.23
N ASP A 16 -3.80 3.87 -19.14
CA ASP A 16 -3.04 5.11 -19.05
C ASP A 16 -1.59 4.90 -18.58
N VAL A 17 -1.27 3.70 -18.05
CA VAL A 17 0.08 3.37 -17.60
C VAL A 17 0.90 2.84 -18.77
N THR A 18 1.87 3.61 -19.22
CA THR A 18 2.76 3.24 -20.32
C THR A 18 4.10 2.66 -19.90
N SER A 19 4.34 2.57 -18.60
CA SER A 19 5.57 2.00 -18.04
C SER A 19 5.35 1.38 -16.67
N LYS A 20 6.23 0.44 -16.29
CA LYS A 20 6.29 -0.19 -14.97
C LYS A 20 7.73 -0.35 -14.53
N ILE A 21 7.98 -0.10 -13.26
CA ILE A 21 9.29 -0.23 -12.64
C ILE A 21 9.40 -1.56 -11.91
N TRP A 22 10.55 -2.18 -12.06
CA TRP A 22 10.93 -3.41 -11.39
C TRP A 22 12.21 -3.20 -10.60
N ASP A 23 12.20 -3.62 -9.35
CA ASP A 23 13.39 -3.61 -8.51
C ASP A 23 14.41 -4.61 -9.00
N THR A 24 15.68 -4.24 -8.90
CA THR A 24 16.79 -5.17 -9.10
C THR A 24 17.33 -5.68 -7.77
N SER A 25 18.19 -6.66 -7.81
CA SER A 25 18.94 -7.13 -6.62
C SER A 25 20.00 -6.12 -6.15
N SER A 26 20.26 -5.10 -6.94
CA SER A 26 21.18 -4.00 -6.60
C SER A 26 20.39 -2.79 -6.13
N THR A 27 20.56 -2.40 -4.89
CA THR A 27 19.87 -1.25 -4.29
C THR A 27 20.11 0.00 -5.14
N GLY A 28 19.05 0.75 -5.39
CA GLY A 28 19.09 1.98 -6.19
C GLY A 28 19.03 1.77 -7.70
N ASN A 29 19.14 0.54 -8.18
CA ASN A 29 19.01 0.24 -9.60
C ASN A 29 17.64 -0.38 -9.90
N ILE A 30 17.02 0.09 -10.96
CA ILE A 30 15.71 -0.37 -11.42
C ILE A 30 15.76 -0.83 -12.86
N VAL A 31 14.76 -1.63 -13.24
CA VAL A 31 14.43 -1.91 -14.63
C VAL A 31 13.07 -1.31 -14.92
N LYS A 32 13.04 -0.30 -15.80
CA LYS A 32 11.79 0.29 -16.28
C LYS A 32 11.40 -0.38 -17.59
N VAL A 33 10.21 -0.99 -17.61
CA VAL A 33 9.61 -1.51 -18.84
C VAL A 33 8.63 -0.47 -19.34
N SER A 34 8.82 0.03 -20.54
CA SER A 34 7.95 1.04 -21.19
C SER A 34 7.32 0.47 -22.43
N ASN A 35 6.05 0.77 -22.69
CA ASN A 35 5.37 0.47 -23.94
C ASN A 35 5.29 1.74 -24.81
N LYS A 36 5.87 1.66 -26.02
CA LYS A 36 5.75 2.71 -27.04
C LYS A 36 5.34 2.05 -28.36
N ASN A 37 4.13 2.35 -28.82
CA ASN A 37 3.61 1.80 -30.06
C ASN A 37 3.66 0.26 -30.12
N ASP A 38 3.22 -0.39 -29.04
CA ASP A 38 3.23 -1.85 -28.85
C ASP A 38 4.63 -2.51 -28.83
N ILE A 39 5.68 -1.70 -28.73
CA ILE A 39 7.04 -2.18 -28.51
C ILE A 39 7.41 -1.95 -27.04
N PHE A 40 7.86 -3.01 -26.40
CA PHE A 40 8.30 -2.96 -25.00
C PHE A 40 9.81 -2.73 -24.93
N TYR A 41 10.19 -1.62 -24.35
CA TYR A 41 11.57 -1.19 -24.14
C TYR A 41 11.94 -1.35 -22.66
N LEU A 42 13.21 -1.69 -22.44
CA LEU A 42 13.83 -1.74 -21.12
C LEU A 42 14.72 -0.52 -20.96
N ASN A 43 14.51 0.22 -19.87
CA ASN A 43 15.27 1.42 -19.53
C ASN A 43 15.46 2.38 -20.73
N TYR A 44 14.37 2.63 -21.42
CA TYR A 44 14.38 3.51 -22.58
C TYR A 44 14.80 4.94 -22.18
N ALA A 45 15.92 5.41 -22.71
CA ALA A 45 16.35 6.79 -22.59
C ALA A 45 16.06 7.57 -23.88
N ASP A 46 16.53 7.05 -25.01
CA ASP A 46 16.33 7.60 -26.34
C ASP A 46 16.43 6.50 -27.42
N GLU A 47 16.39 6.88 -28.70
CA GLU A 47 16.44 5.92 -29.81
C GLU A 47 17.76 5.17 -29.94
N GLU A 48 18.85 5.71 -29.41
CA GLU A 48 20.17 5.08 -29.43
C GLU A 48 20.41 4.23 -28.18
N HIS A 49 19.80 4.62 -27.05
CA HIS A 49 19.95 3.98 -25.74
C HIS A 49 18.64 3.28 -25.34
N ARG A 50 18.38 2.18 -26.03
CA ARG A 50 17.20 1.35 -25.81
C ARG A 50 17.51 -0.12 -25.92
N ALA A 51 16.94 -0.91 -25.04
CA ALA A 51 16.97 -2.35 -25.11
C ALA A 51 15.55 -2.90 -25.28
N THR A 52 15.41 -3.99 -26.00
CA THR A 52 14.13 -4.72 -26.15
C THR A 52 14.35 -6.18 -25.78
N PHE A 53 13.30 -6.89 -25.43
CA PHE A 53 13.35 -8.33 -25.28
C PHE A 53 13.54 -9.01 -26.63
N LEU A 54 14.39 -10.00 -26.70
CA LEU A 54 14.48 -10.96 -27.80
C LEU A 54 13.53 -12.10 -27.52
N GLU A 55 12.35 -12.08 -28.11
CA GLU A 55 11.24 -12.98 -27.76
C GLU A 55 11.60 -14.46 -27.88
N ASP A 56 12.27 -14.84 -28.95
CA ASP A 56 12.69 -16.23 -29.19
C ASP A 56 13.71 -16.75 -28.17
N TYR A 57 14.32 -15.85 -27.41
CA TYR A 57 15.36 -16.15 -26.41
C TYR A 57 14.99 -15.67 -25.02
N SER A 58 13.70 -15.48 -24.78
CA SER A 58 13.15 -15.03 -23.50
C SER A 58 12.26 -16.12 -22.91
N ASP A 59 11.84 -15.93 -21.67
CA ASP A 59 11.05 -16.89 -20.90
C ASP A 59 11.73 -18.26 -20.72
N LEU A 60 13.06 -18.32 -20.84
CA LEU A 60 13.80 -19.54 -20.60
C LEU A 60 13.72 -19.90 -19.12
N GLN A 61 13.09 -21.01 -18.81
CA GLN A 61 12.87 -21.44 -17.43
C GLN A 61 14.18 -21.84 -16.76
N ALA A 62 14.51 -21.20 -15.67
CA ALA A 62 15.59 -21.54 -14.75
C ALA A 62 15.02 -22.13 -13.45
N LYS A 63 15.90 -22.65 -12.57
CA LYS A 63 15.48 -23.27 -11.30
C LYS A 63 14.64 -22.32 -10.43
N ASN A 64 14.95 -21.02 -10.45
CA ASN A 64 14.36 -20.03 -9.53
C ASN A 64 13.72 -18.85 -10.29
N GLY A 65 13.45 -18.96 -11.60
CA GLY A 65 12.87 -17.85 -12.36
C GLY A 65 13.00 -18.03 -13.86
N TYR A 66 13.05 -16.92 -14.56
CA TYR A 66 13.18 -16.86 -16.00
C TYR A 66 14.43 -16.11 -16.42
N ILE A 67 14.97 -16.47 -17.57
CA ILE A 67 16.08 -15.79 -18.22
C ILE A 67 15.54 -15.13 -19.48
N HIS A 68 15.83 -13.85 -19.64
CA HIS A 68 15.45 -13.08 -20.82
C HIS A 68 16.69 -12.55 -21.51
N GLN A 69 16.78 -12.74 -22.81
CA GLN A 69 17.81 -12.11 -23.60
C GLN A 69 17.32 -10.76 -24.12
N VAL A 70 18.19 -9.79 -24.10
CA VAL A 70 17.90 -8.42 -24.57
C VAL A 70 18.75 -8.08 -25.79
N SER A 71 18.27 -7.12 -26.60
CA SER A 71 18.85 -6.76 -27.90
C SER A 71 20.21 -6.08 -27.79
N THR A 72 20.52 -5.47 -26.65
CA THR A 72 21.77 -4.77 -26.39
C THR A 72 22.02 -4.67 -24.90
N TRP A 73 23.11 -4.04 -24.48
CA TRP A 73 23.36 -3.71 -23.08
C TRP A 73 22.20 -2.90 -22.52
N LEU A 74 21.78 -3.28 -21.32
CA LEU A 74 20.69 -2.59 -20.63
C LEU A 74 21.21 -1.19 -20.19
N PRO A 75 20.65 -0.10 -20.69
CA PRO A 75 21.00 1.23 -20.22
C PRO A 75 20.68 1.39 -18.73
N ILE A 76 21.44 2.22 -18.02
CA ILE A 76 21.08 2.61 -16.67
C ILE A 76 19.89 3.56 -16.79
N ALA A 77 18.77 3.23 -16.13
CA ALA A 77 17.63 4.13 -16.09
C ALA A 77 17.94 5.29 -15.14
N GLU A 78 18.04 6.49 -15.67
CA GLU A 78 17.87 7.69 -14.86
C GLU A 78 16.38 7.88 -14.68
N ALA A 79 15.86 7.36 -13.58
CA ALA A 79 14.43 7.45 -13.31
C ALA A 79 14.12 8.82 -12.69
N GLU A 80 13.21 9.54 -13.33
CA GLU A 80 12.61 10.73 -12.74
C GLU A 80 11.53 10.32 -11.72
N PRO A 81 11.28 11.13 -10.69
CA PRO A 81 10.19 10.91 -9.75
C PRO A 81 8.86 10.70 -10.47
N GLU A 82 8.17 9.64 -10.15
CA GLU A 82 6.85 9.36 -10.71
C GLU A 82 5.84 9.05 -9.60
N THR A 83 4.56 9.18 -9.92
CA THR A 83 3.48 8.87 -8.97
C THR A 83 3.51 7.40 -8.61
N VAL A 84 3.58 7.11 -7.29
CA VAL A 84 3.49 5.75 -6.75
C VAL A 84 2.21 5.61 -5.95
N LEU A 85 1.30 4.79 -6.43
CA LEU A 85 0.14 4.38 -5.66
C LEU A 85 0.47 3.08 -4.93
N PHE A 86 0.62 3.15 -3.64
CA PHE A 86 0.85 2.01 -2.77
C PHE A 86 -0.47 1.52 -2.19
N ASP A 87 -1.13 0.62 -2.89
CA ASP A 87 -2.29 -0.10 -2.40
C ASP A 87 -1.85 -1.09 -1.30
N LEU A 88 -2.44 -0.93 -0.13
CA LEU A 88 -2.02 -1.68 1.06
C LEU A 88 -2.46 -3.15 1.02
N CYS A 89 -3.31 -3.52 0.07
CA CYS A 89 -3.79 -4.88 -0.15
C CYS A 89 -3.20 -5.56 -1.40
N ASN A 90 -2.41 -4.88 -2.19
CA ASN A 90 -1.92 -5.41 -3.47
C ASN A 90 -0.70 -6.35 -3.31
N TYR A 91 -0.93 -7.49 -2.66
CA TYR A 91 0.05 -8.57 -2.52
C TYR A 91 -0.48 -9.86 -3.15
N SER A 92 0.33 -10.50 -4.00
CA SER A 92 -0.02 -11.78 -4.64
C SER A 92 -0.39 -12.86 -3.62
N LEU A 93 0.25 -12.84 -2.44
CA LEU A 93 -0.03 -13.76 -1.34
C LEU A 93 -1.48 -13.70 -0.85
N ILE A 94 -2.13 -12.53 -0.91
CA ILE A 94 -3.54 -12.39 -0.52
C ILE A 94 -4.42 -13.16 -1.51
N GLY A 95 -4.19 -12.98 -2.79
CA GLY A 95 -4.94 -13.70 -3.84
C GLY A 95 -4.77 -15.22 -3.73
N GLU A 96 -3.56 -15.69 -3.48
CA GLU A 96 -3.25 -17.11 -3.27
C GLU A 96 -3.95 -17.65 -2.01
N TRP A 97 -3.93 -16.89 -0.92
CA TRP A 97 -4.57 -17.22 0.34
C TRP A 97 -6.08 -17.37 0.21
N ILE A 98 -6.72 -16.41 -0.46
CA ILE A 98 -8.16 -16.46 -0.75
C ILE A 98 -8.50 -17.65 -1.67
N ALA A 99 -7.70 -17.89 -2.70
CA ALA A 99 -7.88 -19.03 -3.60
C ALA A 99 -7.73 -20.38 -2.88
N ALA A 100 -6.95 -20.43 -1.80
CA ALA A 100 -6.82 -21.61 -0.94
C ALA A 100 -8.03 -21.82 0.00
N GLY A 101 -9.07 -20.99 -0.07
CA GLY A 101 -10.31 -21.16 0.68
C GLY A 101 -10.37 -20.42 2.03
N HIS A 102 -9.51 -19.46 2.26
CA HIS A 102 -9.50 -18.67 3.50
C HIS A 102 -10.42 -17.44 3.48
N GLY A 103 -11.12 -17.20 2.38
CA GLY A 103 -12.11 -16.11 2.28
C GLY A 103 -13.42 -16.48 2.95
N GLU A 104 -13.97 -15.57 3.76
CA GLU A 104 -15.31 -15.69 4.35
C GLU A 104 -16.29 -14.76 3.62
N GLU A 105 -17.47 -15.32 3.27
CA GLU A 105 -18.55 -14.57 2.65
C GLU A 105 -19.63 -14.21 3.68
N GLY A 106 -20.37 -13.17 3.39
CA GLY A 106 -21.64 -12.91 4.08
C GLY A 106 -21.53 -12.20 5.41
N ILE A 107 -20.41 -11.58 5.73
CA ILE A 107 -20.33 -10.75 6.93
C ILE A 107 -20.88 -9.38 6.65
N LYS A 108 -22.08 -9.13 7.18
CA LYS A 108 -22.69 -7.80 7.13
C LYS A 108 -21.93 -6.86 8.04
N PHE A 109 -21.35 -5.84 7.46
CA PHE A 109 -20.84 -4.71 8.19
C PHE A 109 -22.00 -3.80 8.54
N GLN A 110 -22.27 -3.56 9.82
CA GLN A 110 -23.46 -2.81 10.29
C GLN A 110 -23.59 -1.39 9.70
N ALA A 111 -22.50 -0.86 9.19
CA ALA A 111 -22.47 0.50 8.64
C ALA A 111 -22.59 0.55 7.12
N VAL A 112 -22.46 -0.55 6.41
CA VAL A 112 -22.22 -0.56 4.95
C VAL A 112 -23.16 -1.47 4.16
N GLY A 113 -23.98 -2.23 4.80
CA GLY A 113 -25.26 -2.73 4.28
C GLY A 113 -25.26 -3.98 3.40
N ASP A 114 -24.18 -4.40 2.79
CA ASP A 114 -24.16 -5.54 1.87
C ASP A 114 -23.14 -6.63 2.25
N GLU A 115 -23.31 -7.78 1.64
CA GLU A 115 -22.42 -8.92 1.83
C GLU A 115 -21.05 -8.61 1.25
N GLU A 116 -20.04 -8.60 2.11
CA GLU A 116 -18.66 -8.34 1.79
C GLU A 116 -17.83 -9.57 2.09
N LYS A 117 -16.77 -9.78 1.32
CA LYS A 117 -15.81 -10.83 1.62
C LYS A 117 -14.73 -10.28 2.51
N LYS A 118 -14.39 -11.00 3.55
CA LYS A 118 -13.24 -10.69 4.38
C LYS A 118 -12.37 -11.93 4.58
N CYS A 119 -11.09 -11.70 4.77
CA CYS A 119 -10.13 -12.75 4.99
C CYS A 119 -9.08 -12.27 5.99
N SER A 120 -8.87 -12.99 7.07
CA SER A 120 -7.71 -12.74 7.93
C SER A 120 -6.44 -12.99 7.16
N VAL A 121 -5.55 -12.01 7.15
CA VAL A 121 -4.23 -12.10 6.51
C VAL A 121 -3.12 -12.03 7.56
N THR A 122 -3.49 -12.25 8.80
CA THR A 122 -2.62 -12.23 9.98
C THR A 122 -1.43 -13.19 9.87
N GLU A 123 -1.59 -14.32 9.20
CA GLU A 123 -0.56 -15.35 9.02
C GLU A 123 0.31 -15.13 7.78
N LEU A 124 0.00 -14.12 6.96
CA LEU A 124 0.76 -13.86 5.73
C LEU A 124 2.05 -13.08 6.03
N ASN A 125 3.13 -13.49 5.41
CA ASN A 125 4.44 -12.86 5.59
C ASN A 125 4.55 -11.46 4.97
N CYS A 126 3.57 -11.00 4.20
CA CYS A 126 3.55 -9.64 3.67
C CYS A 126 3.24 -8.60 4.74
N TYR A 127 2.66 -9.00 5.88
CA TYR A 127 2.42 -8.13 7.03
C TYR A 127 3.13 -8.64 8.27
N GLN A 128 3.76 -7.71 9.00
CA GLN A 128 4.19 -7.93 10.37
C GLN A 128 3.41 -7.00 11.27
N TYR A 129 3.05 -7.41 12.46
CA TYR A 129 2.25 -6.60 13.35
C TYR A 129 2.48 -6.96 14.82
N GLU A 130 2.15 -6.01 15.68
CA GLU A 130 2.12 -6.22 17.11
C GLU A 130 0.79 -5.74 17.68
N LEU A 131 0.17 -6.59 18.44
CA LEU A 131 -0.99 -6.23 19.24
C LEU A 131 -0.53 -5.59 20.53
N VAL A 132 -0.89 -4.35 20.73
CA VAL A 132 -0.72 -3.70 22.01
C VAL A 132 -2.09 -3.35 22.55
N ASN A 133 -2.72 -4.35 23.08
CA ASN A 133 -3.91 -4.12 23.85
C ASN A 133 -4.01 -5.07 25.02
N PRO A 134 -3.94 -4.49 26.17
CA PRO A 134 -3.90 -5.29 27.39
C PRO A 134 -5.24 -5.87 27.83
N ALA A 135 -6.39 -5.46 27.26
CA ALA A 135 -7.61 -5.84 27.94
C ALA A 135 -8.82 -5.95 27.04
N GLY A 136 -9.08 -7.07 26.54
CA GLY A 136 -10.36 -7.27 25.89
C GLY A 136 -10.32 -8.42 24.91
N ALA A 137 -11.46 -9.04 24.76
CA ALA A 137 -11.65 -10.06 23.77
C ALA A 137 -11.47 -9.46 22.38
N TYR A 138 -10.24 -9.46 21.89
CA TYR A 138 -10.03 -9.37 20.45
C TYR A 138 -10.40 -10.70 19.86
N ASP A 139 -11.13 -10.61 18.82
CA ASP A 139 -11.11 -11.66 17.84
C ASP A 139 -9.70 -11.62 17.22
N SER A 140 -8.78 -12.40 17.79
CA SER A 140 -7.39 -12.47 17.37
C SER A 140 -7.24 -12.90 15.91
N TYR A 141 -8.29 -13.48 15.37
CA TYR A 141 -8.34 -13.92 13.98
C TYR A 141 -8.40 -12.78 12.98
N TYR A 142 -8.89 -11.60 13.39
CA TYR A 142 -9.13 -10.47 12.49
C TYR A 142 -8.24 -9.25 12.78
N ASN A 143 -7.04 -9.47 13.28
CA ASN A 143 -6.14 -8.37 13.62
C ASN A 143 -5.66 -7.59 12.41
N VAL A 144 -5.30 -8.30 11.33
CA VAL A 144 -5.03 -7.73 10.01
C VAL A 144 -5.92 -8.48 9.03
N THR A 145 -6.79 -7.75 8.35
CA THR A 145 -7.84 -8.37 7.52
C THR A 145 -7.93 -7.70 6.17
N TYR A 146 -7.87 -8.50 5.13
CA TYR A 146 -8.26 -8.11 3.78
C TYR A 146 -9.79 -8.02 3.71
N PHE A 147 -10.27 -6.96 3.14
CA PHE A 147 -11.69 -6.64 3.07
C PHE A 147 -12.07 -6.31 1.62
N GLN A 148 -12.72 -7.24 0.93
CA GLN A 148 -13.23 -7.02 -0.41
C GLN A 148 -14.55 -6.27 -0.34
N ILE A 149 -14.64 -5.14 -1.01
CA ILE A 149 -15.78 -4.24 -0.98
C ILE A 149 -16.80 -4.63 -2.05
N SER A 150 -18.07 -4.70 -1.64
CA SER A 150 -19.16 -4.93 -2.59
C SER A 150 -19.44 -3.67 -3.43
N SER A 151 -19.92 -3.86 -4.65
CA SER A 151 -20.26 -2.75 -5.55
C SER A 151 -21.43 -1.87 -5.07
N LYS A 152 -22.11 -2.27 -4.02
CA LYS A 152 -23.26 -1.55 -3.43
C LYS A 152 -22.88 -0.75 -2.19
N ASN A 153 -21.66 -0.86 -1.76
CA ASN A 153 -21.14 -0.25 -0.56
C ASN A 153 -20.77 1.22 -0.78
N ASP A 154 -20.77 2.04 0.26
CA ASP A 154 -20.31 3.44 0.20
C ASP A 154 -18.80 3.56 -0.03
N TRP A 155 -18.04 2.46 0.14
CA TRP A 155 -16.61 2.35 -0.17
C TRP A 155 -16.33 1.72 -1.55
N LYS A 156 -17.34 1.57 -2.40
CA LYS A 156 -17.26 0.93 -3.74
C LYS A 156 -16.22 1.51 -4.69
N THR A 157 -15.73 2.71 -4.39
CA THR A 157 -14.69 3.39 -5.16
C THR A 157 -13.29 3.23 -4.54
N ALA A 158 -13.14 2.32 -3.55
CA ALA A 158 -11.81 1.94 -3.08
C ALA A 158 -10.96 1.39 -4.23
N ASN A 159 -9.66 1.62 -4.15
CA ASN A 159 -8.74 1.12 -5.16
C ASN A 159 -8.83 -0.42 -5.20
N ASN A 160 -8.86 -0.99 -6.39
CA ASN A 160 -9.07 -2.43 -6.61
C ASN A 160 -10.34 -3.03 -5.93
N GLY A 161 -11.18 -2.20 -5.31
CA GLY A 161 -12.39 -2.64 -4.61
C GLY A 161 -12.09 -3.33 -3.28
N ASP A 162 -11.02 -2.97 -2.59
CA ASP A 162 -10.64 -3.57 -1.32
C ASP A 162 -10.08 -2.57 -0.31
N LEU A 163 -9.95 -2.99 0.94
CA LEU A 163 -9.38 -2.23 2.05
C LEU A 163 -8.62 -3.16 2.99
N LEU A 164 -7.58 -2.65 3.61
CA LEU A 164 -6.90 -3.28 4.73
C LEU A 164 -7.55 -2.84 6.04
N MET A 165 -8.23 -3.77 6.73
CA MET A 165 -8.76 -3.50 8.06
C MET A 165 -7.71 -3.87 9.12
N LEU A 166 -7.43 -2.94 9.99
CA LEU A 166 -6.58 -3.14 11.16
C LEU A 166 -7.42 -3.14 12.43
N ASN A 167 -7.20 -4.14 13.28
CA ASN A 167 -7.75 -4.25 14.62
C ASN A 167 -6.64 -4.69 15.59
N ILE A 168 -5.63 -3.83 15.70
CA ILE A 168 -4.35 -4.10 16.39
C ILE A 168 -4.23 -3.39 17.73
N GLY A 169 -5.34 -2.89 18.24
CA GLY A 169 -5.36 -2.18 19.52
C GLY A 169 -5.14 -0.68 19.38
N ASN A 170 -5.01 -0.05 20.52
CA ASN A 170 -4.93 1.42 20.61
C ASN A 170 -3.50 1.96 20.46
N THR A 171 -2.49 1.10 20.53
CA THR A 171 -1.07 1.44 20.39
C THR A 171 -0.30 0.38 19.60
N GLY A 172 -1.00 -0.52 18.91
CA GLY A 172 -0.39 -1.54 18.06
C GLY A 172 0.21 -0.96 16.77
N TRP A 173 0.94 -1.79 16.07
CA TRP A 173 1.52 -1.43 14.78
C TRP A 173 1.39 -2.55 13.75
N VAL A 174 1.43 -2.17 12.49
CA VAL A 174 1.59 -3.06 11.33
C VAL A 174 2.70 -2.55 10.46
N SER A 175 3.45 -3.43 9.83
CA SER A 175 4.44 -3.07 8.82
C SER A 175 4.34 -3.95 7.59
N MET A 176 4.73 -3.36 6.46
CA MET A 176 4.68 -3.96 5.14
C MET A 176 5.68 -3.29 4.20
N GLN A 177 6.01 -3.97 3.11
CA GLN A 177 6.98 -3.49 2.13
C GLN A 177 6.30 -2.57 1.11
N THR A 178 6.84 -1.37 0.90
CA THR A 178 6.37 -0.46 -0.16
C THR A 178 6.84 -0.95 -1.54
N PRO A 179 6.18 -0.50 -2.62
CA PRO A 179 6.83 -0.46 -3.93
C PRO A 179 8.11 0.38 -3.87
N SER A 180 8.96 0.28 -4.90
CA SER A 180 10.08 1.22 -5.03
C SER A 180 9.58 2.63 -5.21
N ILE A 181 10.17 3.55 -4.45
CA ILE A 181 9.98 4.99 -4.56
C ILE A 181 11.26 5.55 -5.16
N ILE A 182 11.15 6.27 -6.28
CA ILE A 182 12.29 6.92 -6.92
C ILE A 182 12.72 8.11 -6.07
N LYS A 183 14.02 8.34 -5.97
CA LYS A 183 14.56 9.53 -5.29
C LYS A 183 13.93 10.81 -5.83
N GLY A 184 13.58 11.73 -4.94
CA GLY A 184 12.93 12.99 -5.27
C GLY A 184 12.02 13.49 -4.17
N LYS A 185 11.31 14.55 -4.43
CA LYS A 185 10.36 15.16 -3.49
C LYS A 185 8.95 14.73 -3.78
N TYR A 186 8.20 14.41 -2.74
CA TYR A 186 6.84 13.88 -2.86
C TYR A 186 5.89 14.50 -1.85
N LYS A 187 4.68 14.77 -2.30
CA LYS A 187 3.51 14.89 -1.45
C LYS A 187 2.95 13.51 -1.16
N VAL A 188 2.62 13.23 0.09
CA VAL A 188 2.12 11.91 0.50
C VAL A 188 0.72 12.03 1.07
N THR A 189 -0.21 11.24 0.52
CA THR A 189 -1.63 11.26 0.88
C THR A 189 -2.10 9.85 1.23
N LEU A 190 -2.85 9.72 2.33
CA LEU A 190 -3.54 8.49 2.72
C LEU A 190 -4.99 8.53 2.21
N GLN A 191 -5.48 7.45 1.60
CA GLN A 191 -6.92 7.20 1.45
C GLN A 191 -7.38 6.14 2.46
N PHE A 192 -8.52 6.39 3.09
CA PHE A 192 -9.07 5.52 4.14
C PHE A 192 -10.60 5.50 4.12
N GLY A 193 -11.18 4.42 4.64
CA GLY A 193 -12.61 4.27 4.82
C GLY A 193 -13.07 4.79 6.17
N TYR A 194 -14.17 5.53 6.19
CA TYR A 194 -14.85 5.95 7.40
C TYR A 194 -16.15 5.17 7.63
N ALA A 195 -16.33 4.70 8.86
CA ALA A 195 -17.59 4.16 9.35
C ALA A 195 -17.93 4.74 10.72
N THR A 196 -19.22 5.05 10.94
CA THR A 196 -19.69 5.72 12.17
C THR A 196 -19.46 4.94 13.46
N SER A 197 -19.22 3.65 13.36
CA SER A 197 -18.93 2.77 14.51
C SER A 197 -17.49 2.81 14.97
N GLN A 198 -16.60 3.50 14.25
CA GLN A 198 -15.16 3.52 14.55
C GLN A 198 -14.87 4.43 15.75
N LEU A 199 -14.41 3.82 16.83
CA LEU A 199 -14.07 4.56 18.04
C LEU A 199 -12.78 5.39 17.88
N PHE A 200 -11.84 4.88 17.10
CA PHE A 200 -10.57 5.58 16.83
C PHE A 200 -10.81 7.00 16.29
N ILE A 201 -11.80 7.16 15.45
CA ILE A 201 -12.22 8.47 14.90
C ILE A 201 -12.85 9.35 15.98
N LYS A 202 -13.68 8.79 16.85
CA LYS A 202 -14.30 9.54 17.94
C LYS A 202 -13.30 10.03 18.96
N GLN A 203 -12.24 9.28 19.21
CA GLN A 203 -11.17 9.69 20.10
C GLN A 203 -10.36 10.85 19.53
N GLN A 204 -10.30 10.98 18.22
CA GLN A 204 -9.68 12.12 17.59
C GLN A 204 -10.31 13.45 17.99
N SER A 205 -11.65 13.50 18.03
CA SER A 205 -12.39 14.72 18.43
C SER A 205 -12.20 15.08 19.90
N ASN A 206 -11.76 14.14 20.72
CA ASN A 206 -11.48 14.34 22.14
C ASN A 206 -10.02 14.75 22.44
N SER A 207 -9.31 15.26 21.46
CA SER A 207 -7.95 15.81 21.51
C SER A 207 -6.77 14.88 21.80
N ASN A 208 -6.99 13.68 22.34
CA ASN A 208 -5.90 12.81 22.78
C ASN A 208 -5.75 11.48 22.03
N GLY A 209 -6.67 11.16 21.12
CA GLY A 209 -6.69 9.88 20.41
C GLY A 209 -6.73 10.03 18.90
N GLY A 210 -6.73 8.90 18.20
CA GLY A 210 -6.82 8.86 16.74
C GLY A 210 -5.54 9.28 16.02
N GLN A 211 -4.41 9.28 16.71
CA GLN A 211 -3.12 9.62 16.12
C GLN A 211 -2.48 8.39 15.47
N MET A 212 -1.76 8.64 14.39
CA MET A 212 -1.01 7.62 13.66
C MET A 212 0.39 8.14 13.34
N ASP A 213 1.40 7.28 13.49
CA ASP A 213 2.71 7.53 12.90
C ASP A 213 2.88 6.60 11.70
N PHE A 214 3.32 7.19 10.60
CA PHE A 214 3.79 6.48 9.44
C PHE A 214 5.31 6.59 9.40
N LYS A 215 5.98 5.46 9.45
CA LYS A 215 7.44 5.41 9.49
C LYS A 215 7.96 4.60 8.31
N LEU A 216 9.00 5.10 7.68
CA LEU A 216 9.74 4.38 6.65
C LEU A 216 11.05 3.88 7.22
N ILE A 217 11.32 2.60 7.03
CA ILE A 217 12.49 1.93 7.56
C ILE A 217 13.30 1.39 6.39
N SER A 218 14.60 1.74 6.37
CA SER A 218 15.59 1.20 5.44
C SER A 218 16.83 0.76 6.22
N GLY A 219 17.06 -0.54 6.29
CA GLY A 219 18.12 -1.10 7.13
C GLY A 219 17.92 -0.75 8.61
N THR A 220 18.79 0.07 9.17
CA THR A 220 18.73 0.57 10.56
C THR A 220 18.15 1.97 10.66
N GLU A 221 17.90 2.63 9.55
CA GLU A 221 17.39 4.00 9.52
C GLU A 221 15.86 3.99 9.55
N GLU A 222 15.29 4.83 10.41
CA GLU A 222 13.86 5.06 10.55
C GLU A 222 13.56 6.54 10.33
N VAL A 223 12.70 6.84 9.37
CA VAL A 223 12.27 8.21 9.06
C VAL A 223 10.77 8.33 9.32
N LEU A 224 10.37 9.35 10.07
CA LEU A 224 8.96 9.67 10.25
C LEU A 224 8.44 10.30 8.95
N LEU A 225 7.44 9.65 8.35
CA LEU A 225 6.82 10.13 7.10
C LEU A 225 5.88 11.30 7.36
N ASN A 226 5.16 11.30 8.49
CA ASN A 226 4.23 12.41 8.76
C ASN A 226 4.97 13.71 9.11
N GLU A 227 4.50 14.78 8.51
CA GLU A 227 4.97 16.14 8.76
C GLU A 227 4.70 16.57 10.20
N GLN A 228 3.58 16.14 10.76
CA GLN A 228 3.16 16.48 12.13
C GLN A 228 3.40 15.31 13.09
N THR A 229 3.95 15.59 14.28
CA THR A 229 4.21 14.57 15.30
C THR A 229 2.95 13.96 15.91
N GLU A 230 1.82 14.67 15.84
CA GLU A 230 0.51 14.22 16.30
C GLU A 230 -0.47 14.13 15.12
N TYR A 231 -0.05 13.42 14.08
CA TYR A 231 -0.86 13.30 12.87
C TYR A 231 -2.14 12.52 13.12
N LYS A 232 -3.25 13.14 12.76
CA LYS A 232 -4.61 12.59 12.87
C LYS A 232 -5.25 12.56 11.48
N PRO A 233 -5.27 11.40 10.80
CA PRO A 233 -5.75 11.31 9.42
C PRO A 233 -7.21 11.75 9.26
N TYR A 234 -7.99 11.69 10.32
CA TYR A 234 -9.43 11.97 10.30
C TYR A 234 -9.78 13.44 10.60
N THR A 235 -8.82 14.34 10.70
CA THR A 235 -9.06 15.76 11.03
C THR A 235 -9.98 16.45 10.04
N GLU A 236 -9.91 16.06 8.77
CA GLU A 236 -10.79 16.61 7.72
C GLU A 236 -12.26 16.24 7.90
N LEU A 237 -12.57 15.31 8.81
CA LEU A 237 -13.93 14.91 9.17
C LEU A 237 -14.53 15.76 10.31
N GLU A 238 -13.73 16.65 10.89
CA GLU A 238 -14.17 17.50 12.00
C GLU A 238 -15.10 18.63 11.50
N GLY A 239 -16.22 18.86 12.19
CA GLY A 239 -17.12 20.00 11.97
C GLY A 239 -18.40 19.72 11.20
N SER A 240 -18.52 18.58 10.52
CA SER A 240 -19.79 18.07 9.98
C SER A 240 -19.93 16.61 10.38
N ALA A 241 -21.14 16.13 10.61
CA ALA A 241 -21.35 14.70 10.84
C ALA A 241 -20.85 13.94 9.60
N PRO A 242 -19.69 13.27 9.66
CA PRO A 242 -19.13 12.65 8.47
C PRO A 242 -20.04 11.52 8.02
N LYS A 243 -20.22 11.43 6.72
CA LYS A 243 -20.99 10.33 6.10
C LYS A 243 -20.06 9.14 5.93
N LEU A 244 -20.65 7.96 5.82
CA LEU A 244 -19.93 6.78 5.36
C LEU A 244 -19.29 7.07 4.00
N GLY A 245 -18.03 6.68 3.80
CA GLY A 245 -17.33 6.93 2.54
C GLY A 245 -15.82 6.79 2.65
N LEU A 246 -15.18 7.09 1.54
CA LEU A 246 -13.71 7.17 1.44
C LEU A 246 -13.28 8.63 1.56
N TYR A 247 -12.22 8.84 2.28
CA TYR A 247 -11.64 10.16 2.54
C TYR A 247 -10.14 10.13 2.32
N LYS A 248 -9.59 11.30 2.03
CA LYS A 248 -8.15 11.51 1.86
C LYS A 248 -7.63 12.43 2.95
N SER A 249 -6.42 12.17 3.40
CA SER A 249 -5.70 13.02 4.34
C SER A 249 -4.24 13.12 3.94
N VAL A 250 -3.68 14.32 3.98
CA VAL A 250 -2.28 14.55 3.65
C VAL A 250 -1.41 14.12 4.83
N ILE A 251 -0.52 13.17 4.61
CA ILE A 251 0.48 12.73 5.60
C ILE A 251 1.64 13.73 5.63
N ASN A 252 2.10 14.12 4.42
CA ASN A 252 3.22 15.04 4.25
C ASN A 252 3.03 15.86 2.98
N ASN A 253 3.25 17.18 3.05
CA ASN A 253 3.14 18.05 1.90
C ASN A 253 4.36 17.98 0.98
N GLU A 254 5.54 17.77 1.56
CA GLU A 254 6.79 17.61 0.82
C GLU A 254 7.80 16.82 1.67
N ILE A 255 8.09 15.59 1.24
CA ILE A 255 9.17 14.77 1.80
C ILE A 255 10.17 14.43 0.69
N GLU A 256 11.45 14.51 1.02
CA GLU A 256 12.53 14.16 0.09
C GLU A 256 13.05 12.74 0.33
N PHE A 257 13.10 11.95 -0.73
CA PHE A 257 13.75 10.65 -0.78
C PHE A 257 15.10 10.81 -1.48
N THR A 258 16.19 10.50 -0.78
CA THR A 258 17.56 10.62 -1.33
C THR A 258 17.94 9.44 -2.20
N ASP A 259 17.28 8.31 -2.01
CA ASP A 259 17.60 7.05 -2.68
C ASP A 259 16.36 6.41 -3.31
N THR A 260 16.57 5.81 -4.48
CA THR A 260 15.55 4.98 -5.14
C THR A 260 15.56 3.58 -4.53
N GLN A 261 14.53 3.24 -3.77
CA GLN A 261 14.42 1.93 -3.11
C GLN A 261 13.01 1.66 -2.61
N SER A 262 12.75 0.41 -2.24
CA SER A 262 11.59 0.06 -1.41
C SER A 262 11.92 0.25 0.07
N TYR A 263 10.92 0.60 0.84
CA TYR A 263 11.01 0.81 2.29
C TYR A 263 10.08 -0.15 3.02
N THR A 264 10.39 -0.47 4.25
CA THR A 264 9.38 -1.03 5.15
C THR A 264 8.55 0.12 5.71
N LEU A 265 7.29 0.21 5.29
CA LEU A 265 6.32 1.10 5.92
C LEU A 265 5.87 0.48 7.23
N LYS A 266 5.94 1.23 8.32
CA LYS A 266 5.39 0.87 9.63
C LYS A 266 4.34 1.89 10.04
N ILE A 267 3.12 1.43 10.26
CA ILE A 267 2.00 2.25 10.73
C ILE A 267 1.80 1.95 12.21
N VAL A 268 1.93 2.96 13.04
CA VAL A 268 1.79 2.85 14.51
C VAL A 268 0.57 3.62 14.95
N LEU A 269 -0.36 2.96 15.63
CA LEU A 269 -1.53 3.60 16.22
C LEU A 269 -1.16 4.22 17.56
N LYS A 270 -1.69 5.41 17.82
CA LYS A 270 -1.48 6.12 19.08
C LYS A 270 -2.81 6.63 19.60
N ASP A 271 -3.26 6.06 20.67
CA ASP A 271 -4.40 6.56 21.45
C ASP A 271 -4.09 6.46 22.95
N PRO A 272 -3.34 7.43 23.48
CA PRO A 272 -2.92 7.40 24.89
C PRO A 272 -4.10 7.54 25.87
N GLY A 273 -5.26 7.99 25.40
CA GLY A 273 -6.47 8.13 26.20
C GLY A 273 -7.41 6.93 26.17
N ALA A 274 -7.07 5.89 25.40
CA ALA A 274 -7.94 4.74 25.26
C ALA A 274 -8.04 3.93 26.53
N SER A 275 -9.28 3.60 26.92
CA SER A 275 -9.52 2.66 27.99
C SER A 275 -9.59 1.24 27.43
N ALA A 276 -9.05 0.30 28.20
CA ALA A 276 -9.01 -1.11 27.88
C ALA A 276 -10.36 -1.76 27.54
N SER A 277 -11.47 -1.17 27.97
CA SER A 277 -12.83 -1.69 27.75
C SER A 277 -13.41 -1.40 26.36
N SER A 278 -12.70 -0.66 25.49
CA SER A 278 -13.27 -0.14 24.24
C SER A 278 -12.69 -0.77 22.98
N ASN A 279 -11.88 -1.75 23.11
CA ASN A 279 -10.91 -2.22 22.13
C ASN A 279 -11.47 -2.82 20.84
N SER A 280 -12.63 -3.46 20.88
CA SER A 280 -13.28 -4.00 19.66
C SER A 280 -13.72 -2.92 18.66
N LYS A 281 -13.58 -1.63 19.02
CA LYS A 281 -14.01 -0.50 18.20
C LYS A 281 -12.85 0.25 17.54
N TYR A 282 -11.61 -0.19 17.74
CA TYR A 282 -10.42 0.40 17.14
C TYR A 282 -10.12 -0.16 15.75
N ARG A 283 -11.15 -0.45 14.98
CA ARG A 283 -11.01 -0.86 13.59
C ARG A 283 -10.73 0.35 12.72
N ILE A 284 -9.71 0.22 11.88
CA ILE A 284 -9.31 1.23 10.92
C ILE A 284 -9.32 0.57 9.55
N TYR A 285 -9.77 1.27 8.54
CA TYR A 285 -9.86 0.79 7.16
C TYR A 285 -8.97 1.66 6.29
N LEU A 286 -7.91 1.11 5.77
CA LEU A 286 -6.93 1.79 4.95
C LEU A 286 -7.02 1.27 3.52
N ASP A 287 -6.94 2.16 2.56
CA ASP A 287 -6.98 1.85 1.13
C ASP A 287 -5.57 1.89 0.56
N TYR A 288 -5.05 3.06 0.31
CA TYR A 288 -3.73 3.25 -0.26
C TYR A 288 -3.00 4.46 0.32
N ILE A 289 -1.69 4.48 0.10
CA ILE A 289 -0.86 5.67 0.25
C ILE A 289 -0.39 6.09 -1.14
N LEU A 290 -0.61 7.35 -1.48
CA LEU A 290 -0.23 7.94 -2.74
C LEU A 290 0.98 8.86 -2.53
N PHE A 291 2.04 8.61 -3.30
CA PHE A 291 3.22 9.47 -3.40
C PHE A 291 3.15 10.20 -4.73
N GLU A 292 2.95 11.51 -4.70
CA GLU A 292 2.85 12.38 -5.87
C GLU A 292 4.11 13.25 -5.97
N PRO A 293 4.88 13.20 -7.07
CA PRO A 293 6.06 14.04 -7.22
C PRO A 293 5.73 15.52 -7.08
N VAL A 294 6.54 16.25 -6.32
CA VAL A 294 6.51 17.72 -6.27
C VAL A 294 7.41 18.22 -7.39
N ILE A 295 6.80 18.78 -8.44
CA ILE A 295 7.52 19.37 -9.56
C ILE A 295 7.84 20.82 -9.19
N GLU A 296 9.11 21.14 -9.13
CA GLU A 296 9.55 22.55 -9.00
C GLU A 296 9.26 23.25 -10.35
N GLU A 297 8.42 24.30 -10.32
CA GLU A 297 8.12 25.13 -11.49
C GLU A 297 9.31 26.01 -11.90
#